data_2b1e7b4215be6f754390d603f14c1dda
#
_entry.id   2b1e7b4215be6f754390d603f14c1dda
#
_cell.length_a   1.000
_cell.length_b   1.000
_cell.length_c   1.000
_cell.angle_alpha   90.00
_cell.angle_beta   90.00
_cell.angle_gamma   90.00
#
_symmetry.space_group_name_H-M   'P 1'
#
loop_
_entity.id
_entity.type
_entity.pdbx_description
1 polymer ?
#
loop_
_entity_poly.entity_id
_entity_poly.type
_entity_poly.pdbx_seq_one_letter_code
_entity_poly.pdbx_strand_id
1 'polypeptide(L)'
;DEIEIEEEKEVEGGYIGKAGEHAVLSELLFRGYNAALMSVDVGVDIMASKNNETFNIQVKTRNISKKYDAFHFNLRIISFERHNAGRTFYIFILRENGKLDYVILPLHEIEKSIEEEFIHVVGNGKIYRKTIKKRDGKIYLGRKENDVSYYLNRWDAIK
;
A
#
# COMPACT_ATOMS: atom_id res chain seq x y z
N ASP A 1 -26.77 13.64 4.40
CA ASP A 1 -26.35 13.72 5.76
C ASP A 1 -24.86 13.35 5.86
N GLU A 2 -24.08 14.04 6.67
CA GLU A 2 -22.64 13.79 6.80
C GLU A 2 -22.34 12.35 7.23
N ILE A 3 -23.18 11.77 8.08
CA ILE A 3 -23.04 10.38 8.55
C ILE A 3 -23.28 9.41 7.39
N GLU A 4 -24.31 9.62 6.57
CA GLU A 4 -24.58 8.79 5.40
C GLU A 4 -23.44 8.86 4.38
N ILE A 5 -22.87 10.05 4.18
CA ILE A 5 -21.71 10.26 3.28
C ILE A 5 -20.47 9.54 3.80
N GLU A 6 -20.23 9.52 5.11
CA GLU A 6 -19.12 8.80 5.72
C GLU A 6 -19.30 7.28 5.61
N GLU A 7 -20.51 6.77 5.87
CA GLU A 7 -20.83 5.35 5.71
C GLU A 7 -20.67 4.89 4.26
N GLU A 8 -21.15 5.67 3.28
CA GLU A 8 -20.97 5.38 1.86
C GLU A 8 -19.48 5.34 1.47
N LYS A 9 -18.69 6.28 1.95
CA LYS A 9 -17.24 6.31 1.70
C LYS A 9 -16.51 5.12 2.32
N GLU A 10 -16.92 4.70 3.50
CA GLU A 10 -16.35 3.53 4.17
C GLU A 10 -16.67 2.24 3.41
N VAL A 11 -17.91 2.08 2.96
CA VAL A 11 -18.35 0.95 2.12
C VAL A 11 -17.58 0.94 0.80
N GLU A 12 -17.47 2.06 0.12
CA GLU A 12 -16.70 2.18 -1.12
C GLU A 12 -15.21 1.83 -0.90
N GLY A 13 -14.63 2.31 0.20
CA GLY A 13 -13.25 2.00 0.59
C GLY A 13 -13.01 0.51 0.80
N GLY A 14 -14.01 -0.21 1.36
CA GLY A 14 -13.94 -1.66 1.52
C GLY A 14 -13.90 -2.42 0.20
N TYR A 15 -14.74 -2.04 -0.76
CA TYR A 15 -14.74 -2.63 -2.11
C TYR A 15 -13.42 -2.36 -2.84
N ILE A 16 -12.94 -1.13 -2.82
CA ILE A 16 -11.70 -0.73 -3.49
C ILE A 16 -10.50 -1.45 -2.87
N GLY A 17 -10.46 -1.58 -1.54
CA GLY A 17 -9.40 -2.31 -0.85
C GLY A 17 -9.34 -3.77 -1.27
N LYS A 18 -10.48 -4.46 -1.30
CA LYS A 18 -10.55 -5.86 -1.76
C LYS A 18 -10.22 -6.00 -3.24
N ALA A 19 -10.72 -5.11 -4.08
CA ALA A 19 -10.38 -5.09 -5.50
C ALA A 19 -8.87 -4.95 -5.71
N GLY A 20 -8.22 -4.08 -4.94
CA GLY A 20 -6.76 -3.90 -4.99
C GLY A 20 -5.99 -5.16 -4.59
N GLU A 21 -6.41 -5.84 -3.52
CA GLU A 21 -5.79 -7.12 -3.12
C GLU A 21 -5.89 -8.16 -4.24
N HIS A 22 -7.05 -8.30 -4.87
CA HIS A 22 -7.24 -9.22 -6.01
C HIS A 22 -6.43 -8.80 -7.23
N ALA A 23 -6.31 -7.51 -7.50
CA ALA A 23 -5.51 -7.01 -8.61
C ALA A 23 -4.02 -7.38 -8.43
N VAL A 24 -3.47 -7.19 -7.24
CA VAL A 24 -2.09 -7.59 -6.92
C VAL A 24 -1.93 -9.10 -7.00
N LEU A 25 -2.88 -9.86 -6.47
CA LEU A 25 -2.86 -11.33 -6.57
C LEU A 25 -2.77 -11.79 -8.03
N SER A 26 -3.60 -11.23 -8.90
CA SER A 26 -3.59 -11.55 -10.32
C SER A 26 -2.25 -11.23 -10.98
N GLU A 27 -1.69 -10.05 -10.71
CA GLU A 27 -0.40 -9.63 -11.24
C GLU A 27 0.74 -10.57 -10.81
N LEU A 28 0.74 -10.99 -9.55
CA LEU A 28 1.74 -11.93 -9.03
C LEU A 28 1.65 -13.29 -9.73
N LEU A 29 0.43 -13.81 -9.88
CA LEU A 29 0.20 -15.08 -10.57
C LEU A 29 0.64 -15.02 -12.03
N PHE A 30 0.33 -13.96 -12.76
CA PHE A 30 0.78 -13.74 -14.13
C PHE A 30 2.31 -13.75 -14.25
N ARG A 31 3.01 -13.29 -13.20
CA ARG A 31 4.48 -13.23 -13.15
C ARG A 31 5.13 -14.50 -12.59
N GLY A 32 4.34 -15.54 -12.33
CA GLY A 32 4.85 -16.84 -11.92
C GLY A 32 5.11 -16.99 -10.42
N TYR A 33 4.56 -16.10 -9.58
CA TYR A 33 4.54 -16.32 -8.14
C TYR A 33 3.40 -17.25 -7.76
N ASN A 34 3.65 -18.16 -6.84
CA ASN A 34 2.58 -18.86 -6.14
C ASN A 34 2.09 -17.91 -5.04
N ALA A 35 0.88 -17.40 -5.17
CA ALA A 35 0.38 -16.36 -4.29
C ALA A 35 -1.05 -16.66 -3.84
N ALA A 36 -1.36 -16.30 -2.59
CA ALA A 36 -2.68 -16.46 -2.00
C ALA A 36 -3.04 -15.31 -1.08
N LEU A 37 -4.31 -14.97 -1.06
CA LEU A 37 -4.87 -14.04 -0.08
C LEU A 37 -4.89 -14.71 1.31
N MET A 38 -4.56 -13.95 2.34
CA MET A 38 -4.67 -14.41 3.71
C MET A 38 -6.11 -14.39 4.18
N SER A 39 -6.53 -15.46 4.85
CA SER A 39 -7.90 -15.61 5.37
C SER A 39 -8.16 -14.65 6.53
N VAL A 40 -7.15 -14.37 7.34
CA VAL A 40 -7.23 -13.45 8.47
C VAL A 40 -6.23 -12.33 8.25
N ASP A 41 -6.72 -11.10 8.24
CA ASP A 41 -5.88 -9.92 8.12
C ASP A 41 -5.22 -9.62 9.47
N VAL A 42 -3.94 -9.94 9.54
CA VAL A 42 -3.06 -9.57 10.66
C VAL A 42 -1.93 -8.65 10.17
N GLY A 43 -2.19 -7.91 9.10
CA GLY A 43 -1.25 -6.98 8.46
C GLY A 43 -0.50 -7.55 7.26
N VAL A 44 -0.75 -8.82 6.89
CA VAL A 44 -0.32 -9.41 5.62
C VAL A 44 -1.56 -9.75 4.81
N ASP A 45 -1.70 -9.17 3.63
CA ASP A 45 -2.83 -9.43 2.75
C ASP A 45 -2.59 -10.62 1.83
N ILE A 46 -1.34 -10.76 1.35
CA ILE A 46 -0.93 -11.78 0.40
C ILE A 46 0.38 -12.40 0.85
N MET A 47 0.47 -13.72 0.79
CA MET A 47 1.73 -14.44 0.80
C MET A 47 2.06 -14.91 -0.60
N ALA A 48 3.29 -14.66 -1.05
CA ALA A 48 3.77 -15.04 -2.37
C ALA A 48 5.08 -15.79 -2.26
N SER A 49 5.27 -16.80 -3.10
CA SER A 49 6.52 -17.55 -3.15
C SER A 49 6.99 -17.76 -4.58
N LYS A 50 8.30 -17.73 -4.76
CA LYS A 50 8.97 -17.97 -6.04
C LYS A 50 10.42 -18.37 -5.76
N ASN A 51 10.91 -19.38 -6.48
CA ASN A 51 12.30 -19.86 -6.35
C ASN A 51 12.70 -20.18 -4.90
N ASN A 52 11.82 -20.86 -4.15
CA ASN A 52 11.99 -21.24 -2.76
C ASN A 52 12.09 -20.05 -1.78
N GLU A 53 11.67 -18.87 -2.19
CA GLU A 53 11.61 -17.68 -1.36
C GLU A 53 10.16 -17.26 -1.11
N THR A 54 9.87 -16.81 0.10
CA THR A 54 8.53 -16.38 0.50
C THR A 54 8.54 -14.89 0.84
N PHE A 55 7.50 -14.20 0.40
CA PHE A 55 7.33 -12.76 0.57
C PHE A 55 5.98 -12.46 1.24
N ASN A 56 5.99 -11.53 2.17
CA ASN A 56 4.79 -10.98 2.81
C ASN A 56 4.42 -9.67 2.10
N ILE A 57 3.18 -9.52 1.68
CA ILE A 57 2.74 -8.35 0.94
C ILE A 57 1.54 -7.72 1.61
N GLN A 58 1.65 -6.45 1.92
CA GLN A 58 0.59 -5.57 2.37
C GLN A 58 0.15 -4.70 1.20
N VAL A 59 -1.14 -4.70 0.92
CA VAL A 59 -1.72 -3.91 -0.19
C VAL A 59 -2.51 -2.75 0.38
N LYS A 60 -2.28 -1.57 -0.16
CA LYS A 60 -3.05 -0.35 0.16
C LYS A 60 -3.54 0.27 -1.15
N THR A 61 -4.83 0.50 -1.26
CA THR A 61 -5.43 1.07 -2.48
C THR A 61 -6.11 2.38 -2.16
N ARG A 62 -5.88 3.41 -2.96
CA ARG A 62 -6.56 4.69 -2.84
C ARG A 62 -6.88 5.29 -4.22
N ASN A 63 -8.02 5.94 -4.28
CA ASN A 63 -8.32 6.86 -5.37
C ASN A 63 -7.57 8.18 -5.15
N ILE A 64 -7.24 8.87 -6.23
CA ILE A 64 -6.66 10.21 -6.12
C ILE A 64 -7.62 11.16 -5.39
N SER A 65 -7.07 11.95 -4.49
CA SER A 65 -7.79 13.09 -3.92
C SER A 65 -7.74 14.25 -4.91
N LYS A 66 -8.89 14.60 -5.50
CA LYS A 66 -8.99 15.71 -6.44
C LYS A 66 -8.65 17.07 -5.79
N LYS A 67 -8.95 17.20 -4.49
CA LYS A 67 -8.68 18.43 -3.74
C LYS A 67 -7.18 18.69 -3.56
N TYR A 68 -6.40 17.64 -3.33
CA TYR A 68 -4.97 17.74 -3.02
C TYR A 68 -4.06 17.23 -4.14
N ASP A 69 -4.64 16.69 -5.21
CA ASP A 69 -3.91 16.07 -6.31
C ASP A 69 -2.86 15.05 -5.81
N ALA A 70 -3.29 14.21 -4.88
CA ALA A 70 -2.41 13.27 -4.19
C ALA A 70 -3.17 12.04 -3.71
N PHE A 71 -2.42 10.98 -3.36
CA PHE A 71 -2.94 9.76 -2.76
C PHE A 71 -2.52 9.72 -1.29
N HIS A 72 -3.48 9.54 -0.39
CA HIS A 72 -3.23 9.53 1.06
C HIS A 72 -3.43 8.13 1.64
N PHE A 73 -2.42 7.61 2.30
CA PHE A 73 -2.43 6.29 2.93
C PHE A 73 -2.21 6.40 4.43
N ASN A 74 -2.88 5.55 5.19
CA ASN A 74 -2.68 5.42 6.64
C ASN A 74 -2.02 4.07 6.94
N LEU A 75 -0.90 4.11 7.66
CA LEU A 75 -0.16 2.93 8.10
C LEU A 75 -0.21 2.82 9.63
N ARG A 76 -0.65 1.67 10.13
CA ARG A 76 -0.61 1.38 11.57
C ARG A 76 0.75 0.80 11.94
N ILE A 77 1.40 1.39 12.93
CA ILE A 77 2.72 0.94 13.40
C ILE A 77 2.71 -0.51 13.91
N ILE A 78 1.63 -0.91 14.56
CA ILE A 78 1.53 -2.28 15.11
C ILE A 78 1.55 -3.34 14.00
N SER A 79 0.89 -3.08 12.88
CA SER A 79 0.96 -3.96 11.71
C SER A 79 2.35 -3.97 11.10
N PHE A 80 2.97 -2.80 11.05
CA PHE A 80 4.33 -2.60 10.56
C PHE A 80 5.34 -3.40 11.38
N GLU A 81 5.33 -3.28 12.71
CA GLU A 81 6.25 -3.97 13.60
C GLU A 81 6.11 -5.50 13.54
N ARG A 82 4.87 -6.01 13.43
CA ARG A 82 4.61 -7.46 13.34
C ARG A 82 5.23 -8.12 12.11
N HIS A 83 5.38 -7.37 11.04
CA HIS A 83 5.83 -7.87 9.75
C HIS A 83 7.22 -7.39 9.36
N ASN A 84 7.96 -6.88 10.34
CA ASN A 84 9.34 -6.43 10.18
C ASN A 84 10.35 -7.60 10.11
N ALA A 85 9.90 -8.82 9.91
CA ALA A 85 10.78 -9.98 9.82
C ALA A 85 10.77 -10.53 8.39
N GLY A 86 11.88 -10.37 7.70
CA GLY A 86 12.07 -10.97 6.41
C GLY A 86 11.69 -10.09 5.23
N ARG A 87 11.18 -10.69 4.16
CA ARG A 87 10.92 -10.02 2.88
C ARG A 87 9.50 -9.50 2.82
N THR A 88 9.30 -8.33 3.39
CA THR A 88 8.01 -7.64 3.42
C THR A 88 8.00 -6.49 2.41
N PHE A 89 6.93 -6.42 1.64
CA PHE A 89 6.68 -5.38 0.66
C PHE A 89 5.34 -4.72 0.91
N TYR A 90 5.29 -3.42 0.75
CA TYR A 90 4.05 -2.65 0.70
C TYR A 90 3.78 -2.28 -0.75
N ILE A 91 2.62 -2.63 -1.25
CA ILE A 91 2.20 -2.26 -2.60
C ILE A 91 1.09 -1.23 -2.47
N PHE A 92 1.39 -0.01 -2.88
CA PHE A 92 0.43 1.08 -2.93
C PHE A 92 -0.15 1.15 -4.34
N ILE A 93 -1.46 0.96 -4.42
CA ILE A 93 -2.18 1.07 -5.69
C ILE A 93 -2.76 2.47 -5.79
N LEU A 94 -2.33 3.18 -6.82
CA LEU A 94 -2.75 4.53 -7.14
C LEU A 94 -3.80 4.44 -8.24
N ARG A 95 -5.06 4.70 -7.90
CA ARG A 95 -6.16 4.61 -8.84
C ARG A 95 -6.62 6.00 -9.26
N GLU A 96 -6.57 6.25 -10.57
CA GLU A 96 -6.97 7.50 -11.19
C GLU A 96 -7.62 7.23 -12.54
N ASN A 97 -8.82 7.74 -12.74
CA ASN A 97 -9.58 7.55 -14.00
C ASN A 97 -9.71 6.06 -14.41
N GLY A 98 -9.93 5.17 -13.45
CA GLY A 98 -10.02 3.74 -13.68
C GLY A 98 -8.71 3.03 -13.99
N LYS A 99 -7.61 3.75 -14.05
CA LYS A 99 -6.26 3.22 -14.29
C LYS A 99 -5.56 2.95 -12.95
N LEU A 100 -4.80 1.85 -12.88
CA LEU A 100 -4.03 1.46 -11.72
C LEU A 100 -2.53 1.62 -12.00
N ASP A 101 -1.85 2.28 -11.07
CA ASP A 101 -0.39 2.24 -10.98
C ASP A 101 0.00 1.59 -9.65
N TYR A 102 1.05 0.78 -9.66
CA TYR A 102 1.52 0.05 -8.50
C TYR A 102 2.87 0.59 -8.05
N VAL A 103 2.97 1.02 -6.79
CA VAL A 103 4.25 1.43 -6.19
C VAL A 103 4.66 0.31 -5.24
N ILE A 104 5.71 -0.42 -5.57
CA ILE A 104 6.13 -1.63 -4.86
C ILE A 104 7.32 -1.29 -4.00
N LEU A 105 7.06 -1.00 -2.71
CA LEU A 105 8.07 -0.53 -1.78
C LEU A 105 8.54 -1.66 -0.85
N PRO A 106 9.83 -1.98 -0.86
CA PRO A 106 10.38 -2.84 0.20
C PRO A 106 10.27 -2.15 1.55
N LEU A 107 10.21 -2.95 2.61
CA LEU A 107 9.97 -2.47 3.98
C LEU A 107 10.94 -1.37 4.39
N HIS A 108 12.21 -1.45 4.00
CA HIS A 108 13.21 -0.45 4.38
C HIS A 108 12.91 0.96 3.84
N GLU A 109 12.22 1.07 2.71
CA GLU A 109 11.79 2.37 2.18
C GLU A 109 10.68 2.99 3.02
N ILE A 110 9.80 2.15 3.59
CA ILE A 110 8.77 2.59 4.52
C ILE A 110 9.42 3.04 5.84
N GLU A 111 10.36 2.27 6.36
CA GLU A 111 11.07 2.59 7.62
C GLU A 111 11.77 3.93 7.57
N LYS A 112 12.43 4.27 6.48
CA LYS A 112 13.09 5.56 6.29
C LYS A 112 12.17 6.76 6.43
N SER A 113 10.90 6.60 6.12
CA SER A 113 9.94 7.71 6.06
C SER A 113 8.92 7.70 7.21
N ILE A 114 8.98 6.72 8.12
CA ILE A 114 7.91 6.51 9.11
C ILE A 114 7.78 7.65 10.13
N GLU A 115 8.88 8.29 10.48
CA GLU A 115 8.91 9.37 11.48
C GLU A 115 8.43 10.71 10.94
N GLU A 116 8.32 10.86 9.62
CA GLU A 116 8.03 12.14 8.98
C GLU A 116 6.57 12.59 9.09
N GLU A 117 5.65 11.64 9.16
CA GLU A 117 4.21 11.92 9.09
C GLU A 117 3.41 11.18 10.16
N PHE A 118 3.70 11.46 11.43
CA PHE A 118 2.90 10.97 12.53
C PHE A 118 1.57 11.72 12.60
N ILE A 119 0.45 10.98 12.70
CA ILE A 119 -0.88 11.57 12.77
C ILE A 119 -1.43 11.53 14.21
N HIS A 120 -1.59 10.33 14.76
CA HIS A 120 -2.18 10.13 16.08
C HIS A 120 -1.98 8.73 16.64
N VAL A 121 -2.21 8.58 17.94
CA VAL A 121 -2.24 7.29 18.63
C VAL A 121 -3.66 6.76 18.64
N VAL A 122 -3.83 5.49 18.25
CA VAL A 122 -5.12 4.80 18.26
C VAL A 122 -4.97 3.48 19.01
N GLY A 123 -5.70 3.33 20.14
CA GLY A 123 -5.57 2.15 20.97
C GLY A 123 -4.13 1.97 21.45
N ASN A 124 -3.50 0.86 21.09
CA ASN A 124 -2.12 0.51 21.44
C ASN A 124 -1.12 0.76 20.29
N GLY A 125 -1.51 1.49 19.28
CA GLY A 125 -0.67 1.75 18.10
C GLY A 125 -0.67 3.20 17.68
N LYS A 126 0.16 3.51 16.68
CA LYS A 126 0.26 4.82 16.03
C LYS A 126 -0.15 4.73 14.59
N ILE A 127 -0.77 5.79 14.07
CA ILE A 127 -1.09 5.90 12.65
C ILE A 127 -0.21 6.96 12.02
N TYR A 128 0.47 6.58 10.96
CA TYR A 128 1.26 7.48 10.11
C TYR A 128 0.53 7.69 8.79
N ARG A 129 0.37 8.94 8.36
CA ARG A 129 -0.11 9.26 7.03
C ARG A 129 1.08 9.27 6.08
N LYS A 130 0.92 8.58 4.95
CA LYS A 130 1.86 8.66 3.83
C LYS A 130 1.15 9.25 2.63
N THR A 131 1.73 10.28 2.05
CA THR A 131 1.22 10.93 0.86
C THR A 131 2.08 10.55 -0.33
N ILE A 132 1.44 10.12 -1.42
CA ILE A 132 2.11 9.86 -2.70
C ILE A 132 1.60 10.87 -3.71
N LYS A 133 2.53 11.54 -4.38
CA LYS A 133 2.25 12.50 -5.46
C LYS A 133 2.86 12.03 -6.76
N LYS A 134 2.14 12.29 -7.85
CA LYS A 134 2.62 12.04 -9.21
C LYS A 134 2.85 13.39 -9.89
N ARG A 135 4.05 13.60 -10.41
CA ARG A 135 4.39 14.80 -11.17
C ARG A 135 5.35 14.44 -12.30
N ASP A 136 4.97 14.80 -13.54
CA ASP A 136 5.81 14.61 -14.73
C ASP A 136 6.31 13.16 -14.89
N GLY A 137 5.43 12.18 -14.61
CA GLY A 137 5.76 10.76 -14.69
C GLY A 137 6.58 10.22 -13.53
N LYS A 138 6.87 11.04 -12.52
CA LYS A 138 7.59 10.65 -11.32
C LYS A 138 6.67 10.51 -10.12
N ILE A 139 7.11 9.68 -9.16
CA ILE A 139 6.38 9.37 -7.93
C ILE A 139 7.19 9.85 -6.74
N TYR A 140 6.55 10.59 -5.85
CA TYR A 140 7.16 11.15 -4.65
C TYR A 140 6.44 10.68 -3.40
N LEU A 141 7.19 10.20 -2.41
CA LEU A 141 6.66 9.69 -1.14
C LEU A 141 6.97 10.64 0.02
N GLY A 142 5.94 10.93 0.81
CA GLY A 142 6.06 11.64 2.08
C GLY A 142 6.19 13.15 1.96
N ARG A 143 6.31 13.81 3.12
CA ARG A 143 6.41 15.28 3.21
C ARG A 143 7.68 15.82 2.57
N LYS A 144 8.77 15.08 2.67
CA LYS A 144 10.06 15.45 2.07
C LYS A 144 10.12 15.12 0.58
N GLU A 145 9.04 14.60 0.02
CA GLU A 145 8.94 14.27 -1.41
C GLU A 145 10.10 13.42 -1.91
N ASN A 146 10.38 12.31 -1.21
CA ASN A 146 11.40 11.36 -1.64
C ASN A 146 11.00 10.73 -2.98
N ASP A 147 11.87 10.79 -3.97
CA ASP A 147 11.63 10.19 -5.28
C ASP A 147 11.71 8.65 -5.17
N VAL A 148 10.56 8.01 -5.33
CA VAL A 148 10.43 6.55 -5.33
C VAL A 148 10.01 6.01 -6.69
N SER A 149 10.22 6.78 -7.75
CA SER A 149 9.84 6.43 -9.12
C SER A 149 10.46 5.11 -9.59
N TYR A 150 11.62 4.73 -9.06
CA TYR A 150 12.23 3.43 -9.30
C TYR A 150 11.27 2.27 -9.05
N TYR A 151 10.40 2.39 -8.05
CA TYR A 151 9.48 1.33 -7.62
C TYR A 151 8.13 1.35 -8.34
N LEU A 152 7.90 2.30 -9.24
CA LEU A 152 6.66 2.39 -10.00
C LEU A 152 6.54 1.21 -10.96
N ASN A 153 5.50 0.39 -10.76
CA ASN A 153 5.22 -0.80 -11.55
C ASN A 153 6.41 -1.77 -11.65
N ARG A 154 7.28 -1.76 -10.66
CA ARG A 154 8.51 -2.57 -10.66
C ARG A 154 8.31 -3.85 -9.87
N TRP A 155 7.67 -4.81 -10.52
CA TRP A 155 7.38 -6.11 -9.91
C TRP A 155 8.62 -6.94 -9.60
N ASP A 156 9.71 -6.76 -10.34
CA ASP A 156 10.99 -7.41 -10.10
C ASP A 156 11.72 -6.89 -8.85
N ALA A 157 11.19 -5.87 -8.18
CA ALA A 157 11.65 -5.46 -6.85
C ALA A 157 11.34 -6.51 -5.78
N ILE A 158 10.36 -7.38 -6.01
CA ILE A 158 10.00 -8.48 -5.11
C ILE A 158 10.97 -9.64 -5.34
N LYS A 159 12.00 -9.69 -4.52
CA LYS A 159 13.04 -10.72 -4.57
C LYS A 159 13.78 -10.87 -3.24
#